data_c268fa60d473e67cc4522f8a123cc4b2
#
_entry.id   c268fa60d473e67cc4522f8a123cc4b2
#
_cell.length_a   1.000
_cell.length_b   1.000
_cell.length_c   1.000
_cell.angle_alpha   90.00
_cell.angle_beta   90.00
_cell.angle_gamma   90.00
#
_symmetry.space_group_name_H-M   'P 1'
#
loop_
_entity.id
_entity.type
_entity.pdbx_description
1 polymer ?
#
loop_
_entity_poly.entity_id
_entity_poly.type
_entity_poly.pdbx_seq_one_letter_code
_entity_poly.pdbx_strand_id
1 'polypeptide(L)'
;MTARGLRPPQPDLFIARDEIELDRAFATARRTALDASSWVELVPAWLRGGERLLESLLEAVPWQQHYRRMFDQRFLEPRLTAQYQSLRNPLHRALLDAASALADHYGVKYDNLWLNLYRDGRDSTGWHRDRFSCRRPECIVPVLTLGAARRFLLKPRAGGSSIALEPHCGDLVVMGGRCQQDWVHCVPKDDASIGVRISLNFQSSEQARVTPDR
;
A
#
# COMPACT_ATOMS: atom_id res chain seq x y z
N MET A 1 -16.71 -59.01 21.88
CA MET A 1 -16.40 -58.27 20.65
C MET A 1 -16.82 -56.85 20.89
N THR A 2 -15.87 -55.97 21.23
CA THR A 2 -16.10 -54.54 21.53
C THR A 2 -15.77 -53.72 20.32
N ALA A 3 -16.78 -53.04 19.79
CA ALA A 3 -16.64 -52.11 18.66
C ALA A 3 -15.75 -50.92 19.03
N ARG A 4 -14.62 -50.74 18.37
CA ARG A 4 -13.80 -49.54 18.41
C ARG A 4 -14.54 -48.42 17.68
N GLY A 5 -14.96 -47.42 18.43
CA GLY A 5 -15.51 -46.19 17.86
C GLY A 5 -14.42 -45.46 17.07
N LEU A 6 -14.64 -45.25 15.79
CA LEU A 6 -13.87 -44.37 14.92
C LEU A 6 -14.11 -42.92 15.38
N ARG A 7 -13.04 -42.29 15.84
CA ARG A 7 -13.02 -40.84 16.12
C ARG A 7 -13.15 -40.11 14.77
N PRO A 8 -14.06 -39.12 14.62
CA PRO A 8 -14.12 -38.33 13.39
C PRO A 8 -12.79 -37.59 13.20
N PRO A 9 -12.33 -37.40 11.95
CA PRO A 9 -11.13 -36.61 11.70
C PRO A 9 -11.32 -35.21 12.23
N GLN A 10 -10.38 -34.75 13.05
CA GLN A 10 -10.33 -33.34 13.45
C GLN A 10 -10.07 -32.52 12.18
N PRO A 11 -10.81 -31.43 11.95
CA PRO A 11 -10.49 -30.53 10.85
C PRO A 11 -9.09 -29.97 11.08
N ASP A 12 -8.24 -30.08 10.07
CA ASP A 12 -6.88 -29.58 10.09
C ASP A 12 -6.90 -28.07 10.37
N LEU A 13 -6.52 -27.69 11.57
CA LEU A 13 -6.37 -26.27 11.98
C LEU A 13 -5.31 -25.53 11.16
N PHE A 14 -4.56 -26.23 10.32
CA PHE A 14 -3.48 -25.68 9.49
C PHE A 14 -3.95 -25.23 8.10
N ILE A 15 -5.14 -25.63 7.62
CA ILE A 15 -5.64 -25.24 6.29
C ILE A 15 -6.16 -23.78 6.28
N ALA A 16 -6.53 -23.22 7.41
CA ALA A 16 -7.12 -21.87 7.50
C ALA A 16 -6.11 -20.69 7.44
N ARG A 17 -4.79 -20.94 7.36
CA ARG A 17 -3.76 -19.90 7.32
C ARG A 17 -3.32 -19.47 5.93
N ASP A 18 -3.79 -20.15 4.90
CA ASP A 18 -3.29 -19.98 3.53
C ASP A 18 -4.17 -19.11 2.62
N GLU A 19 -5.35 -18.70 3.06
CA GLU A 19 -6.24 -17.84 2.26
C GLU A 19 -5.95 -16.36 2.50
N ILE A 20 -5.95 -15.59 1.40
CA ILE A 20 -5.89 -14.13 1.49
C ILE A 20 -7.29 -13.63 1.77
N GLU A 21 -7.47 -12.99 2.91
CA GLU A 21 -8.73 -12.41 3.37
C GLU A 21 -8.65 -10.90 3.50
N LEU A 22 -9.71 -10.21 3.14
CA LEU A 22 -9.84 -8.75 3.27
C LEU A 22 -10.90 -8.39 4.32
N ASP A 23 -10.56 -7.46 5.20
CA ASP A 23 -11.54 -6.79 6.06
C ASP A 23 -12.34 -5.75 5.27
N ARG A 24 -13.42 -6.20 4.60
CA ARG A 24 -14.30 -5.31 3.84
C ARG A 24 -15.10 -4.33 4.70
N ALA A 25 -15.20 -4.59 6.00
CA ALA A 25 -15.90 -3.73 6.95
C ALA A 25 -15.01 -2.57 7.45
N PHE A 26 -13.70 -2.63 7.22
CA PHE A 26 -12.72 -1.67 7.75
C PHE A 26 -12.84 -1.52 9.27
N ALA A 27 -13.09 -2.63 9.96
CA ALA A 27 -13.44 -2.67 11.38
C ALA A 27 -12.34 -2.10 12.30
N THR A 28 -11.08 -2.16 11.86
CA THR A 28 -9.92 -1.66 12.61
C THR A 28 -9.47 -0.27 12.18
N ALA A 29 -10.18 0.41 11.27
CA ALA A 29 -9.80 1.70 10.72
C ALA A 29 -9.67 2.79 11.81
N ARG A 30 -8.56 3.52 11.77
CA ARG A 30 -8.26 4.63 12.69
C ARG A 30 -7.85 5.84 11.87
N ARG A 31 -8.79 6.79 11.73
CA ARG A 31 -8.54 8.05 11.00
C ARG A 31 -8.02 9.13 11.94
N THR A 32 -6.94 9.78 11.51
CA THR A 32 -6.32 10.92 12.19
C THR A 32 -6.41 12.14 11.29
N ALA A 33 -7.01 13.21 11.76
CA ALA A 33 -6.96 14.51 11.09
C ALA A 33 -5.53 15.06 11.14
N LEU A 34 -5.00 15.45 10.00
CA LEU A 34 -3.68 16.09 9.88
C LEU A 34 -3.81 17.61 9.97
N ASP A 35 -4.88 18.15 9.39
CA ASP A 35 -5.32 19.55 9.45
C ASP A 35 -6.83 19.60 9.15
N ALA A 36 -7.36 20.80 8.87
CA ALA A 36 -8.79 20.99 8.61
C ALA A 36 -9.32 20.28 7.34
N SER A 37 -8.44 19.92 6.42
CA SER A 37 -8.79 19.39 5.09
C SER A 37 -8.03 18.12 4.69
N SER A 38 -7.05 17.70 5.48
CA SER A 38 -6.18 16.56 5.23
C SER A 38 -6.28 15.53 6.35
N TRP A 39 -6.25 14.27 6.01
CA TRP A 39 -6.30 13.18 6.98
C TRP A 39 -5.46 11.97 6.53
N VAL A 40 -5.07 11.15 7.48
CA VAL A 40 -4.49 9.83 7.25
C VAL A 40 -5.30 8.80 8.04
N GLU A 41 -5.50 7.62 7.44
CA GLU A 41 -6.18 6.50 8.07
C GLU A 41 -5.28 5.27 8.03
N LEU A 42 -5.11 4.62 9.18
CA LEU A 42 -4.45 3.32 9.28
C LEU A 42 -5.52 2.27 9.55
N VAL A 43 -5.51 1.20 8.75
CA VAL A 43 -6.37 0.02 8.92
C VAL A 43 -5.47 -1.17 9.20
N PRO A 44 -5.17 -1.48 10.47
CA PRO A 44 -4.34 -2.61 10.84
C PRO A 44 -4.95 -3.94 10.39
N ALA A 45 -4.10 -4.84 9.87
CA ALA A 45 -4.48 -6.17 9.41
C ALA A 45 -5.69 -6.19 8.45
N TRP A 46 -5.79 -5.14 7.58
CA TRP A 46 -6.82 -5.05 6.55
C TRP A 46 -6.80 -6.23 5.57
N LEU A 47 -5.60 -6.76 5.30
CA LEU A 47 -5.38 -7.97 4.51
C LEU A 47 -4.65 -9.01 5.37
N ARG A 48 -5.22 -10.19 5.51
CA ARG A 48 -4.57 -11.37 6.08
C ARG A 48 -3.99 -12.23 4.97
N GLY A 49 -2.95 -13.02 5.27
CA GLY A 49 -2.23 -13.81 4.26
C GLY A 49 -1.32 -12.95 3.37
N GLY A 50 -0.88 -11.80 3.86
CA GLY A 50 -0.05 -10.84 3.13
C GLY A 50 1.32 -11.39 2.74
N GLU A 51 1.89 -12.33 3.50
CA GLU A 51 3.16 -12.98 3.22
C GLU A 51 3.09 -13.77 1.92
N ARG A 52 1.99 -14.49 1.69
CA ARG A 52 1.78 -15.26 0.45
C ARG A 52 1.62 -14.35 -0.77
N LEU A 53 0.90 -13.23 -0.59
CA LEU A 53 0.79 -12.23 -1.65
C LEU A 53 2.15 -11.60 -1.95
N LEU A 54 2.97 -11.32 -0.92
CA LEU A 54 4.33 -10.82 -1.06
C LEU A 54 5.17 -11.77 -1.92
N GLU A 55 5.22 -13.07 -1.58
CA GLU A 55 5.98 -14.09 -2.31
C GLU A 55 5.56 -14.14 -3.78
N SER A 56 4.24 -14.21 -4.04
CA SER A 56 3.71 -14.24 -5.41
C SER A 56 4.11 -12.99 -6.21
N LEU A 57 4.10 -11.82 -5.60
CA LEU A 57 4.45 -10.57 -6.27
C LEU A 57 5.97 -10.41 -6.47
N LEU A 58 6.79 -10.91 -5.54
CA LEU A 58 8.25 -10.91 -5.72
C LEU A 58 8.66 -11.69 -6.96
N GLU A 59 7.99 -12.82 -7.22
CA GLU A 59 8.26 -13.69 -8.37
C GLU A 59 7.65 -13.16 -9.68
N ALA A 60 6.39 -12.72 -9.64
CA ALA A 60 5.63 -12.41 -10.86
C ALA A 60 5.87 -11.01 -11.43
N VAL A 61 6.30 -10.04 -10.60
CA VAL A 61 6.43 -8.64 -11.02
C VAL A 61 7.77 -8.39 -11.72
N PRO A 62 7.77 -7.80 -12.94
CA PRO A 62 9.01 -7.41 -13.63
C PRO A 62 9.57 -6.12 -13.00
N TRP A 63 10.21 -6.27 -11.86
CA TRP A 63 10.78 -5.17 -11.10
C TRP A 63 11.84 -4.41 -11.86
N GLN A 64 11.76 -3.07 -11.86
CA GLN A 64 12.70 -2.19 -12.55
C GLN A 64 13.29 -1.18 -11.58
N GLN A 65 14.55 -0.85 -11.78
CA GLN A 65 15.23 0.22 -11.04
C GLN A 65 15.48 1.40 -11.98
N HIS A 66 15.04 2.58 -11.58
CA HIS A 66 15.08 3.77 -12.43
C HIS A 66 16.16 4.75 -11.99
N TYR A 67 16.72 5.46 -12.98
CA TYR A 67 17.55 6.63 -12.72
C TYR A 67 16.68 7.87 -12.61
N ARG A 68 16.89 8.64 -11.55
CA ARG A 68 16.27 9.95 -11.37
C ARG A 68 17.32 11.04 -11.56
N ARG A 69 16.97 12.07 -12.32
CA ARG A 69 17.81 13.25 -12.46
C ARG A 69 17.47 14.25 -11.36
N MET A 70 18.49 14.66 -10.59
CA MET A 70 18.41 15.72 -9.58
C MET A 70 19.66 16.59 -9.69
N PHE A 71 19.51 17.93 -9.82
CA PHE A 71 20.62 18.87 -9.88
C PHE A 71 21.73 18.43 -10.86
N ASP A 72 21.41 18.18 -12.12
CA ASP A 72 22.31 17.74 -13.18
C ASP A 72 23.03 16.39 -12.99
N GLN A 73 22.77 15.70 -11.90
CA GLN A 73 23.27 14.35 -11.65
C GLN A 73 22.18 13.30 -11.82
N ARG A 74 22.58 12.10 -12.26
CA ARG A 74 21.71 10.93 -12.34
C ARG A 74 21.96 10.06 -11.12
N PHE A 75 20.92 9.85 -10.34
CA PHE A 75 20.94 8.95 -9.18
C PHE A 75 20.09 7.72 -9.48
N LEU A 76 20.62 6.56 -9.14
CA LEU A 76 19.86 5.33 -9.15
C LEU A 76 18.87 5.38 -7.97
N GLU A 77 17.58 5.24 -8.23
CA GLU A 77 16.58 5.23 -7.15
C GLU A 77 16.83 4.03 -6.21
N PRO A 78 16.88 4.25 -4.89
CA PRO A 78 17.21 3.19 -3.93
C PRO A 78 15.97 2.32 -3.62
N ARG A 79 15.28 1.88 -4.66
CA ARG A 79 14.17 0.90 -4.64
C ARG A 79 13.88 0.43 -6.05
N LEU A 80 13.14 -0.66 -6.17
CA LEU A 80 12.61 -1.11 -7.45
C LEU A 80 11.14 -0.72 -7.56
N THR A 81 10.63 -0.56 -8.78
CA THR A 81 9.24 -0.20 -9.01
C THR A 81 8.63 -1.02 -10.15
N ALA A 82 7.31 -1.08 -10.17
CA ALA A 82 6.53 -1.55 -11.31
C ALA A 82 5.21 -0.77 -11.39
N GLN A 83 4.67 -0.62 -12.60
CA GLN A 83 3.40 0.06 -12.82
C GLN A 83 2.47 -0.78 -13.69
N TYR A 84 1.22 -0.87 -13.28
CA TYR A 84 0.13 -1.49 -14.02
C TYR A 84 -0.95 -0.43 -14.27
N GLN A 85 -1.11 -0.03 -15.53
CA GLN A 85 -2.10 0.97 -15.94
C GLN A 85 -3.52 0.40 -16.06
N SER A 86 -3.69 -0.87 -15.73
CA SER A 86 -4.98 -1.55 -15.71
C SER A 86 -4.93 -2.76 -14.80
N LEU A 87 -5.97 -2.94 -14.00
CA LEU A 87 -6.19 -4.14 -13.20
C LEU A 87 -7.06 -5.20 -13.92
N ARG A 88 -7.30 -5.06 -15.24
CA ARG A 88 -8.10 -6.05 -16.01
C ARG A 88 -7.47 -7.45 -16.01
N ASN A 89 -6.14 -7.53 -16.04
CA ASN A 89 -5.36 -8.76 -15.91
C ASN A 89 -4.46 -8.63 -14.69
N PRO A 90 -4.97 -8.83 -13.48
CA PRO A 90 -4.20 -8.66 -12.27
C PRO A 90 -3.18 -9.78 -12.11
N LEU A 91 -2.04 -9.44 -11.50
CA LEU A 91 -1.01 -10.41 -11.10
C LEU A 91 -1.55 -11.46 -10.11
N HIS A 92 -2.50 -11.05 -9.28
CA HIS A 92 -3.13 -11.90 -8.28
C HIS A 92 -4.59 -11.47 -8.08
N ARG A 93 -5.51 -12.43 -7.89
CA ARG A 93 -6.94 -12.17 -7.70
C ARG A 93 -7.21 -11.23 -6.53
N ALA A 94 -6.46 -11.36 -5.45
CA ALA A 94 -6.62 -10.50 -4.27
C ALA A 94 -6.44 -9.00 -4.57
N LEU A 95 -5.71 -8.62 -5.63
CA LEU A 95 -5.56 -7.21 -6.02
C LEU A 95 -6.86 -6.63 -6.60
N LEU A 96 -7.64 -7.42 -7.32
CA LEU A 96 -8.98 -7.02 -7.78
C LEU A 96 -9.95 -6.91 -6.61
N ASP A 97 -9.93 -7.90 -5.73
CA ASP A 97 -10.80 -7.94 -4.56
C ASP A 97 -10.49 -6.77 -3.61
N ALA A 98 -9.20 -6.41 -3.47
CA ALA A 98 -8.74 -5.23 -2.75
C ALA A 98 -9.23 -3.93 -3.40
N ALA A 99 -9.06 -3.77 -4.72
CA ALA A 99 -9.53 -2.58 -5.44
C ALA A 99 -11.05 -2.43 -5.35
N SER A 100 -11.81 -3.53 -5.40
CA SER A 100 -13.27 -3.53 -5.21
C SER A 100 -13.64 -3.10 -3.78
N ALA A 101 -13.02 -3.67 -2.75
CA ALA A 101 -13.30 -3.32 -1.36
C ALA A 101 -12.99 -1.84 -1.07
N LEU A 102 -11.90 -1.32 -1.63
CA LEU A 102 -11.54 0.11 -1.54
C LEU A 102 -12.56 0.99 -2.27
N ALA A 103 -13.03 0.58 -3.45
CA ALA A 103 -14.02 1.33 -4.22
C ALA A 103 -15.37 1.37 -3.50
N ASP A 104 -15.81 0.26 -2.93
CA ASP A 104 -17.06 0.16 -2.16
C ASP A 104 -17.02 1.06 -0.91
N HIS A 105 -15.86 1.12 -0.23
CA HIS A 105 -15.72 1.87 1.02
C HIS A 105 -15.52 3.38 0.80
N TYR A 106 -14.67 3.77 -0.17
CA TYR A 106 -14.31 5.18 -0.37
C TYR A 106 -15.07 5.87 -1.51
N GLY A 107 -15.86 5.14 -2.28
CA GLY A 107 -16.58 5.71 -3.44
C GLY A 107 -15.66 6.13 -4.59
N VAL A 108 -14.43 5.59 -4.65
CA VAL A 108 -13.41 5.91 -5.67
C VAL A 108 -13.04 4.65 -6.43
N LYS A 109 -13.14 4.69 -7.76
CA LYS A 109 -12.71 3.56 -8.59
C LYS A 109 -11.17 3.52 -8.67
N TYR A 110 -10.59 2.38 -8.27
CA TYR A 110 -9.16 2.11 -8.39
C TYR A 110 -8.93 1.14 -9.55
N ASP A 111 -8.27 1.61 -10.59
CA ASP A 111 -8.07 0.88 -11.85
C ASP A 111 -6.60 0.74 -12.26
N ASN A 112 -5.69 1.37 -11.55
CA ASN A 112 -4.25 1.34 -11.76
C ASN A 112 -3.53 0.94 -10.47
N LEU A 113 -2.31 0.43 -10.60
CA LEU A 113 -1.48 0.05 -9.46
C LEU A 113 -0.03 0.48 -9.68
N TRP A 114 0.55 1.13 -8.67
CA TRP A 114 1.98 1.41 -8.59
C TRP A 114 2.57 0.63 -7.43
N LEU A 115 3.65 -0.12 -7.70
CA LEU A 115 4.33 -0.95 -6.72
C LEU A 115 5.73 -0.39 -6.46
N ASN A 116 6.13 -0.39 -5.19
CA ASN A 116 7.50 -0.14 -4.79
C ASN A 116 8.01 -1.35 -4.01
N LEU A 117 9.17 -1.87 -4.40
CA LEU A 117 9.88 -2.92 -3.68
C LEU A 117 11.09 -2.31 -2.99
N TYR A 118 11.12 -2.43 -1.68
CA TYR A 118 12.25 -2.14 -0.81
C TYR A 118 12.89 -3.46 -0.44
N ARG A 119 14.11 -3.70 -0.91
CA ARG A 119 14.82 -4.99 -0.76
C ARG A 119 15.31 -5.20 0.67
N ASP A 120 15.67 -4.10 1.32
CA ASP A 120 16.14 -4.05 2.71
C ASP A 120 15.96 -2.61 3.26
N GLY A 121 16.50 -2.36 4.47
CA GLY A 121 16.42 -1.05 5.11
C GLY A 121 17.17 0.08 4.40
N ARG A 122 18.10 -0.22 3.50
CA ARG A 122 18.85 0.79 2.71
C ARG A 122 18.00 1.38 1.59
N ASP A 123 17.02 0.63 1.09
CA ASP A 123 16.07 1.14 0.11
C ASP A 123 15.11 2.16 0.77
N SER A 124 14.78 3.22 0.04
CA SER A 124 14.03 4.34 0.58
C SER A 124 13.27 5.10 -0.50
N THR A 125 12.34 5.93 -0.08
CA THR A 125 11.71 6.97 -0.90
C THR A 125 11.84 8.30 -0.18
N GLY A 126 12.43 9.29 -0.85
CA GLY A 126 12.53 10.65 -0.30
C GLY A 126 11.17 11.34 -0.18
N TRP A 127 11.14 12.51 0.47
CA TRP A 127 9.93 13.31 0.62
C TRP A 127 9.30 13.65 -0.73
N HIS A 128 8.03 13.24 -0.93
CA HIS A 128 7.30 13.43 -2.18
C HIS A 128 5.79 13.49 -1.95
N ARG A 129 5.07 13.73 -3.03
CA ARG A 129 3.62 13.66 -3.15
C ARG A 129 3.26 12.79 -4.33
N ASP A 130 2.14 12.09 -4.27
CA ASP A 130 1.66 11.21 -5.35
C ASP A 130 0.91 12.00 -6.44
N ARG A 131 1.62 12.95 -7.07
CA ARG A 131 1.05 13.84 -8.10
C ARG A 131 0.51 13.13 -9.34
N PHE A 132 1.04 11.97 -9.66
CA PHE A 132 0.60 11.20 -10.83
C PHE A 132 -0.74 10.53 -10.57
N SER A 133 -1.04 10.17 -9.33
CA SER A 133 -2.29 9.54 -8.94
C SER A 133 -3.33 10.52 -8.40
N CYS A 134 -2.94 11.76 -8.10
CA CYS A 134 -3.83 12.80 -7.59
C CYS A 134 -3.53 14.16 -8.22
N ARG A 135 -4.39 14.60 -9.14
CA ARG A 135 -4.35 15.94 -9.73
C ARG A 135 -5.55 16.82 -9.33
N ARG A 136 -6.51 16.25 -8.61
CA ARG A 136 -7.65 16.96 -8.04
C ARG A 136 -7.23 17.68 -6.74
N PRO A 137 -7.97 18.69 -6.29
CA PRO A 137 -7.73 19.32 -5.00
C PRO A 137 -7.76 18.33 -3.85
N GLU A 138 -8.67 17.36 -3.91
CA GLU A 138 -8.82 16.29 -2.92
C GLU A 138 -8.76 14.92 -3.58
N CYS A 139 -8.09 14.00 -2.93
CA CYS A 139 -7.95 12.62 -3.39
C CYS A 139 -7.95 11.65 -2.20
N ILE A 140 -8.20 10.40 -2.50
CA ILE A 140 -8.05 9.28 -1.57
C ILE A 140 -7.04 8.32 -2.19
N VAL A 141 -5.91 8.13 -1.52
CA VAL A 141 -4.77 7.34 -2.00
C VAL A 141 -4.47 6.22 -1.01
N PRO A 142 -4.96 4.99 -1.26
CA PRO A 142 -4.68 3.83 -0.42
C PRO A 142 -3.33 3.20 -0.77
N VAL A 143 -2.61 2.79 0.27
CA VAL A 143 -1.31 2.12 0.19
C VAL A 143 -1.31 0.88 1.08
N LEU A 144 -1.35 -0.31 0.49
CA LEU A 144 -1.23 -1.58 1.20
C LEU A 144 0.25 -1.93 1.40
N THR A 145 0.61 -2.35 2.61
CA THR A 145 1.95 -2.81 2.95
C THR A 145 2.00 -4.33 2.98
N LEU A 146 3.02 -4.93 2.35
CA LEU A 146 3.35 -6.35 2.46
C LEU A 146 4.79 -6.51 2.92
N GLY A 147 5.06 -7.52 3.76
CA GLY A 147 6.39 -7.82 4.28
C GLY A 147 6.79 -6.97 5.48
N ALA A 148 8.07 -6.58 5.54
CA ALA A 148 8.63 -5.93 6.71
C ALA A 148 8.00 -4.57 7.02
N ALA A 149 7.79 -4.29 8.30
CA ALA A 149 7.36 -2.98 8.77
C ALA A 149 8.45 -1.93 8.47
N ARG A 150 8.05 -0.76 8.05
CA ARG A 150 8.91 0.40 7.81
C ARG A 150 8.22 1.68 8.24
N ARG A 151 8.99 2.59 8.79
CA ARG A 151 8.47 3.93 9.08
C ARG A 151 7.94 4.60 7.83
N PHE A 152 6.73 5.09 7.91
CA PHE A 152 6.08 5.95 6.92
C PHE A 152 5.86 7.31 7.55
N LEU A 153 6.59 8.31 7.09
CA LEU A 153 6.58 9.64 7.67
C LEU A 153 5.75 10.59 6.81
N LEU A 154 4.94 11.42 7.47
CA LEU A 154 4.19 12.51 6.84
C LEU A 154 4.54 13.82 7.53
N LYS A 155 4.66 14.92 6.77
CA LYS A 155 4.80 16.28 7.32
C LYS A 155 4.13 17.29 6.42
N PRO A 156 3.76 18.48 6.98
CA PRO A 156 3.28 19.58 6.15
C PRO A 156 4.31 19.97 5.09
N ARG A 157 3.86 20.27 3.89
CA ARG A 157 4.72 20.73 2.79
C ARG A 157 5.40 22.06 3.13
N ALA A 158 4.73 22.92 3.89
CA ALA A 158 5.27 24.20 4.35
C ALA A 158 6.39 24.04 5.40
N GLY A 159 6.66 22.81 5.86
CA GLY A 159 7.61 22.53 6.94
C GLY A 159 6.90 22.26 8.27
N GLY A 160 7.66 21.79 9.26
CA GLY A 160 7.14 21.44 10.58
C GLY A 160 7.49 19.99 10.97
N SER A 161 6.94 19.55 12.10
CA SER A 161 7.16 18.21 12.65
C SER A 161 6.52 17.15 11.78
N SER A 162 7.17 15.98 11.69
CA SER A 162 6.61 14.82 11.02
C SER A 162 5.81 13.94 11.97
N ILE A 163 4.78 13.31 11.43
CA ILE A 163 4.03 12.22 12.06
C ILE A 163 4.61 10.92 11.51
N ALA A 164 4.78 9.91 12.35
CA ALA A 164 5.27 8.61 11.97
C ALA A 164 4.15 7.56 12.11
N LEU A 165 3.97 6.76 11.06
CA LEU A 165 3.25 5.50 11.08
C LEU A 165 4.25 4.38 10.83
N GLU A 166 3.96 3.18 11.31
CA GLU A 166 4.76 1.99 11.05
C GLU A 166 3.85 0.85 10.59
N PRO A 167 3.39 0.90 9.32
CA PRO A 167 2.50 -0.13 8.80
C PRO A 167 3.24 -1.48 8.67
N HIS A 168 2.60 -2.53 9.17
CA HIS A 168 3.03 -3.93 9.12
C HIS A 168 2.45 -4.64 7.89
N CYS A 169 2.82 -5.92 7.69
CA CYS A 169 2.26 -6.74 6.62
C CYS A 169 0.73 -6.83 6.73
N GLY A 170 0.04 -6.51 5.64
CA GLY A 170 -1.42 -6.48 5.57
C GLY A 170 -2.07 -5.18 6.04
N ASP A 171 -1.30 -4.22 6.57
CA ASP A 171 -1.84 -2.92 6.96
C ASP A 171 -2.07 -2.03 5.74
N LEU A 172 -3.20 -1.29 5.77
CA LEU A 172 -3.54 -0.28 4.78
C LEU A 172 -3.36 1.11 5.38
N VAL A 173 -2.60 1.95 4.70
CA VAL A 173 -2.52 3.40 4.97
C VAL A 173 -3.28 4.14 3.89
N VAL A 174 -4.20 5.03 4.27
CA VAL A 174 -4.96 5.83 3.33
C VAL A 174 -4.73 7.30 3.60
N MET A 175 -4.26 8.01 2.60
CA MET A 175 -4.09 9.46 2.63
C MET A 175 -5.28 10.12 1.93
N GLY A 176 -5.99 11.01 2.62
CA GLY A 176 -7.23 11.58 2.09
C GLY A 176 -7.35 13.10 2.18
N GLY A 177 -8.38 13.63 1.53
CA GLY A 177 -8.61 15.06 1.40
C GLY A 177 -7.49 15.73 0.62
N ARG A 178 -6.99 16.86 1.12
CA ARG A 178 -5.91 17.64 0.52
C ARG A 178 -4.50 17.10 0.83
N CYS A 179 -4.37 15.92 1.42
CA CYS A 179 -3.08 15.37 1.85
C CYS A 179 -2.02 15.40 0.72
N GLN A 180 -2.40 15.06 -0.53
CA GLN A 180 -1.48 15.12 -1.67
C GLN A 180 -1.17 16.53 -2.19
N GLN A 181 -1.84 17.56 -1.68
CA GLN A 181 -1.58 18.97 -2.01
C GLN A 181 -0.71 19.63 -0.93
N ASP A 182 -1.05 19.40 0.33
CA ASP A 182 -0.56 20.18 1.45
C ASP A 182 0.47 19.43 2.31
N TRP A 183 0.59 18.10 2.12
CA TRP A 183 1.51 17.23 2.84
C TRP A 183 2.51 16.53 1.90
N VAL A 184 3.62 16.10 2.46
CA VAL A 184 4.60 15.22 1.82
C VAL A 184 4.85 14.00 2.70
N HIS A 185 5.19 12.88 2.08
CA HIS A 185 5.47 11.64 2.79
C HIS A 185 6.77 10.99 2.28
N CYS A 186 7.33 10.09 3.09
CA CYS A 186 8.52 9.34 2.71
C CYS A 186 8.59 8.00 3.45
N VAL A 187 9.40 7.09 2.91
CA VAL A 187 9.92 5.91 3.61
C VAL A 187 11.41 6.13 3.77
N PRO A 188 11.90 6.50 4.95
CA PRO A 188 13.33 6.81 5.16
C PRO A 188 14.16 5.54 5.07
N LYS A 189 15.48 5.69 4.91
CA LYS A 189 16.44 4.61 5.13
C LYS A 189 16.36 4.14 6.57
N ASP A 190 16.68 2.88 6.77
CA ASP A 190 16.65 2.20 8.05
C ASP A 190 17.77 1.17 8.16
N ASP A 191 17.78 0.34 9.20
CA ASP A 191 18.77 -0.71 9.36
C ASP A 191 18.72 -1.69 8.18
N ALA A 192 19.90 -2.07 7.68
CA ALA A 192 20.03 -2.99 6.54
C ALA A 192 19.52 -4.41 6.84
N SER A 193 19.37 -4.78 8.12
CA SER A 193 18.82 -6.08 8.53
C SER A 193 17.30 -6.18 8.35
N ILE A 194 16.60 -5.06 8.12
CA ILE A 194 15.17 -5.06 7.86
C ILE A 194 14.88 -5.80 6.56
N GLY A 195 13.92 -6.73 6.62
CA GLY A 195 13.55 -7.58 5.50
C GLY A 195 12.87 -6.84 4.35
N VAL A 196 12.50 -7.61 3.33
CA VAL A 196 11.84 -7.12 2.12
C VAL A 196 10.45 -6.54 2.42
N ARG A 197 10.10 -5.44 1.73
CA ARG A 197 8.78 -4.81 1.79
C ARG A 197 8.29 -4.42 0.41
N ILE A 198 7.01 -4.67 0.14
CA ILE A 198 6.32 -4.08 -1.01
C ILE A 198 5.27 -3.07 -0.51
N SER A 199 5.17 -1.90 -1.13
CA SER A 199 3.99 -1.04 -1.03
C SER A 199 3.20 -1.06 -2.33
N LEU A 200 1.90 -1.28 -2.21
CA LEU A 200 0.94 -1.32 -3.32
C LEU A 200 0.07 -0.05 -3.24
N ASN A 201 0.33 0.89 -4.14
CA ASN A 201 -0.42 2.15 -4.20
C ASN A 201 -1.54 1.98 -5.22
N PHE A 202 -2.78 1.88 -4.74
CA PHE A 202 -3.97 1.85 -5.59
C PHE A 202 -4.24 3.24 -6.14
N GLN A 203 -4.34 3.33 -7.46
CA GLN A 203 -4.48 4.59 -8.17
C GLN A 203 -5.79 4.63 -8.96
N SER A 204 -6.36 5.82 -9.08
CA SER A 204 -7.59 6.08 -9.81
C SER A 204 -7.29 6.96 -11.03
N SER A 205 -7.62 6.47 -12.22
CA SER A 205 -7.53 7.28 -13.45
C SER A 205 -8.41 8.53 -13.39
N GLU A 206 -9.52 8.49 -12.63
CA GLU A 206 -10.41 9.63 -12.45
C GLU A 206 -9.78 10.72 -11.57
N GLN A 207 -9.11 10.34 -10.48
CA GLN A 207 -8.39 11.29 -9.61
C GLN A 207 -7.14 11.87 -10.29
N ALA A 208 -6.54 11.12 -11.23
CA ALA A 208 -5.37 11.54 -12.00
C ALA A 208 -5.69 12.53 -13.13
N ARG A 209 -6.94 12.66 -13.53
CA ARG A 209 -7.35 13.61 -14.57
C ARG A 209 -7.43 15.02 -14.01
N VAL A 210 -6.85 15.99 -14.75
CA VAL A 210 -7.12 17.41 -14.53
C VAL A 210 -8.57 17.65 -14.98
N THR A 211 -9.44 18.05 -14.06
CA THR A 211 -10.75 18.56 -14.46
C THR A 211 -10.49 19.91 -15.10
N PRO A 212 -10.93 20.16 -16.37
CA PRO A 212 -10.89 21.51 -16.90
C PRO A 212 -11.70 22.42 -15.94
N ASP A 213 -11.13 23.57 -15.58
CA ASP A 213 -11.87 24.59 -14.86
C ASP A 213 -13.15 24.91 -15.66
N ARG A 214 -14.30 24.80 -15.01
CA ARG A 214 -15.59 25.20 -15.57
C ARG A 214 -15.74 26.72 -15.51
#